data_b4aa927e8aa1a14f0580ac1db8f19875
#
_entry.id   b4aa927e8aa1a14f0580ac1db8f19875
#
_cell.length_a   1.000
_cell.length_b   1.000
_cell.length_c   1.000
_cell.angle_alpha   90.00
_cell.angle_beta   90.00
_cell.angle_gamma   90.00
#
_symmetry.space_group_name_H-M   'P 1'
#
loop_
_entity.id
_entity.type
_entity.pdbx_description
1 polymer ?
#
loop_
_entity_poly.entity_id
_entity_poly.type
_entity_poly.pdbx_seq_one_letter_code
_entity_poly.pdbx_strand_id
1 'polypeptide(L)'
;MAVNSYKQDEHSTDVGKMKTLMRLFSYLLDYKKEILAVLAIMAFCVFVSLVNPLIMENAIDKHISTGDFPGLAKLIGIAVVLNVIMILFVKLRMLIMAKVCNSILVTIRQQLYTHIQTLDFSFFDSRPTGKILARIIGDINSLKDVLGNCVTTLIPDFFTICAVVVIMFFKNPVLAAASLISLPLMIFCMWFIQVYSHKRWQIHRKKSSNLNAFVHEDLSGIRIIQSFSAEQETMATFHQLTDEHRDSFIDAVRLNDAFGSAIDICWAIGTFALYFTGIVLLGPDKISLGILIAFGSYISMFWNPIMNLSNFYNQIITNIAGAERIFEILDTESKISDADGVTKLPPVKGAVTFDHVSFSYDGEKRVLDDVSFQIKPGETIALVGPTGAGKTTIVNLISRFYDIQTGHILIDDYDVQKISIESLRQQMGVMTQDNFLFSGTIKDNIRYGKLDATDEEIIAAAKAVNAHDFILKLEKGYDTVLSERGGGLSIGQKQLLAFARTMVSDPRILILDEATSSIDTNTEILVQEGIEQLLKGRTSFVIAHRLSTIQKADRIFVIDNGRIIEEGNAAQLLAQKGFYYDLYMSQFRNVM
;
A
#
# COMPACT_ATOMS: atom_id res chain seq x y z
N MET A 1 -11.33 -0.18 21.09
CA MET A 1 -11.37 0.26 19.67
C MET A 1 -10.35 1.37 19.53
N ALA A 2 -9.25 1.13 18.84
CA ALA A 2 -8.33 2.21 18.49
C ALA A 2 -9.11 3.20 17.62
N VAL A 3 -9.22 4.45 18.08
CA VAL A 3 -9.83 5.52 17.29
C VAL A 3 -8.94 5.72 16.08
N ASN A 4 -9.37 5.23 14.94
CA ASN A 4 -8.72 5.41 13.64
C ASN A 4 -8.75 6.91 13.31
N SER A 5 -7.76 7.65 13.81
CA SER A 5 -7.62 9.07 13.57
C SER A 5 -7.14 9.28 12.14
N TYR A 6 -8.07 9.60 11.22
CA TYR A 6 -7.77 10.08 9.87
C TYR A 6 -6.87 11.35 9.85
N LYS A 7 -6.59 11.93 11.03
CA LYS A 7 -5.82 13.15 11.21
C LYS A 7 -4.36 12.94 11.62
N GLN A 8 -3.95 11.73 11.93
CA GLN A 8 -2.53 11.46 12.11
C GLN A 8 -1.91 11.27 10.73
N ASP A 9 -1.30 12.33 10.21
CA ASP A 9 -0.23 12.17 9.25
C ASP A 9 0.82 11.28 9.91
N GLU A 10 1.10 10.14 9.28
CA GLU A 10 2.21 9.28 9.67
C GLU A 10 3.44 10.20 9.74
N HIS A 11 4.00 10.37 10.93
CA HIS A 11 5.28 11.04 11.07
C HIS A 11 6.24 10.27 10.18
N SER A 12 6.64 10.86 9.07
CA SER A 12 7.79 10.36 8.33
C SER A 12 8.94 10.37 9.33
N THR A 13 9.33 9.20 9.81
CA THR A 13 10.62 9.06 10.48
C THR A 13 11.62 9.68 9.53
N ASP A 14 12.40 10.62 10.02
CA ASP A 14 13.40 11.38 9.24
C ASP A 14 14.56 10.45 8.86
N VAL A 15 14.22 9.31 8.26
CA VAL A 15 15.16 8.42 7.59
C VAL A 15 15.59 9.23 6.37
N GLY A 16 16.78 9.81 6.45
CA GLY A 16 17.23 10.81 5.49
C GLY A 16 16.95 10.35 4.06
N LYS A 17 16.24 11.15 3.29
CA LYS A 17 15.81 10.89 1.90
C LYS A 17 16.90 10.28 1.04
N MET A 18 18.16 10.60 1.34
CA MET A 18 19.35 10.05 0.69
C MET A 18 19.54 8.56 1.01
N LYS A 19 19.27 8.12 2.25
CA LYS A 19 19.38 6.71 2.65
C LYS A 19 18.33 5.86 1.94
N THR A 20 17.11 6.36 1.84
CA THR A 20 16.00 5.73 1.09
C THR A 20 16.34 5.59 -0.39
N LEU A 21 16.90 6.65 -1.01
CA LEU A 21 17.35 6.61 -2.40
C LEU A 21 18.48 5.58 -2.59
N MET A 22 19.49 5.58 -1.72
CA MET A 22 20.58 4.61 -1.81
C MET A 22 20.08 3.17 -1.70
N ARG A 23 19.14 2.91 -0.79
CA ARG A 23 18.50 1.59 -0.67
C ARG A 23 17.71 1.22 -1.92
N LEU A 24 16.95 2.16 -2.49
CA LEU A 24 16.23 1.93 -3.73
C LEU A 24 17.19 1.63 -4.89
N PHE A 25 18.27 2.38 -5.02
CA PHE A 25 19.27 2.16 -6.06
C PHE A 25 20.10 0.88 -5.84
N SER A 26 20.21 0.36 -4.62
CA SER A 26 20.90 -0.92 -4.39
C SER A 26 20.26 -2.08 -5.14
N TYR A 27 18.94 -2.06 -5.38
CA TYR A 27 18.26 -3.08 -6.22
C TYR A 27 18.74 -3.09 -7.68
N LEU A 28 19.25 -1.95 -8.20
CA LEU A 28 19.85 -1.92 -9.55
C LEU A 28 21.17 -2.69 -9.61
N LEU A 29 21.86 -2.86 -8.48
CA LEU A 29 23.12 -3.58 -8.43
C LEU A 29 22.97 -5.09 -8.72
N ASP A 30 21.77 -5.63 -8.58
CA ASP A 30 21.48 -7.02 -8.94
C ASP A 30 21.45 -7.21 -10.47
N TYR A 31 21.28 -6.13 -11.23
CA TYR A 31 21.19 -6.09 -12.70
C TYR A 31 22.39 -5.41 -13.34
N LYS A 32 23.61 -5.64 -12.81
CA LYS A 32 24.86 -4.95 -13.26
C LYS A 32 25.12 -5.06 -14.75
N LYS A 33 24.84 -6.22 -15.36
CA LYS A 33 25.10 -6.47 -16.80
C LYS A 33 24.17 -5.63 -17.66
N GLU A 34 22.90 -5.61 -17.31
CA GLU A 34 21.84 -4.86 -18.00
C GLU A 34 22.10 -3.35 -17.86
N ILE A 35 22.44 -2.89 -16.67
CA ILE A 35 22.77 -1.48 -16.42
C ILE A 35 24.01 -1.06 -17.18
N LEU A 36 25.07 -1.88 -17.19
CA LEU A 36 26.27 -1.59 -17.98
C LEU A 36 25.96 -1.50 -19.48
N ALA A 37 25.14 -2.41 -20.01
CA ALA A 37 24.69 -2.37 -21.40
C ALA A 37 23.89 -1.09 -21.69
N VAL A 38 22.98 -0.69 -20.79
CA VAL A 38 22.22 0.55 -20.90
C VAL A 38 23.16 1.76 -20.91
N LEU A 39 24.13 1.82 -20.00
CA LEU A 39 25.11 2.92 -19.94
C LEU A 39 25.99 2.99 -21.22
N ALA A 40 26.40 1.85 -21.75
CA ALA A 40 27.16 1.80 -23.02
C ALA A 40 26.32 2.31 -24.21
N ILE A 41 25.04 1.90 -24.30
CA ILE A 41 24.11 2.40 -25.32
C ILE A 41 23.91 3.91 -25.15
N MET A 42 23.78 4.40 -23.94
CA MET A 42 23.61 5.83 -23.65
C MET A 42 24.85 6.64 -24.06
N ALA A 43 26.05 6.16 -23.73
CA ALA A 43 27.30 6.79 -24.16
C ALA A 43 27.37 6.89 -25.68
N PHE A 44 26.97 5.83 -26.40
CA PHE A 44 26.88 5.85 -27.87
C PHE A 44 25.86 6.87 -28.36
N CYS A 45 24.65 6.92 -27.79
CA CYS A 45 23.63 7.89 -28.18
C CYS A 45 24.08 9.34 -27.95
N VAL A 46 24.71 9.63 -26.80
CA VAL A 46 25.29 10.95 -26.51
C VAL A 46 26.39 11.29 -27.54
N PHE A 47 27.29 10.34 -27.83
CA PHE A 47 28.32 10.52 -28.84
C PHE A 47 27.73 10.87 -30.21
N VAL A 48 26.74 10.11 -30.71
CA VAL A 48 26.09 10.42 -32.01
C VAL A 48 25.42 11.78 -32.00
N SER A 49 24.74 12.14 -30.91
CA SER A 49 24.12 13.45 -30.76
C SER A 49 25.15 14.60 -30.85
N LEU A 50 26.32 14.43 -30.23
CA LEU A 50 27.40 15.43 -30.25
C LEU A 50 28.10 15.52 -31.62
N VAL A 51 28.13 14.44 -32.39
CA VAL A 51 28.73 14.39 -33.73
C VAL A 51 27.82 15.03 -34.78
N ASN A 52 26.50 14.98 -34.62
CA ASN A 52 25.56 15.55 -35.59
C ASN A 52 25.81 17.02 -35.95
N PRO A 53 26.03 17.96 -34.96
CA PRO A 53 26.39 19.36 -35.29
C PRO A 53 27.73 19.49 -36.02
N LEU A 54 28.71 18.62 -35.72
CA LEU A 54 30.01 18.61 -36.42
C LEU A 54 29.88 18.12 -37.89
N ILE A 55 29.00 17.16 -38.12
CA ILE A 55 28.65 16.73 -39.49
C ILE A 55 28.02 17.89 -40.24
N MET A 56 27.11 18.63 -39.61
CA MET A 56 26.47 19.80 -40.23
C MET A 56 27.49 20.91 -40.55
N GLU A 57 28.41 21.21 -39.62
CA GLU A 57 29.53 22.15 -39.86
C GLU A 57 30.34 21.73 -41.09
N ASN A 58 30.80 20.48 -41.15
CA ASN A 58 31.58 19.97 -42.28
C ASN A 58 30.78 19.96 -43.61
N ALA A 59 29.49 19.63 -43.56
CA ALA A 59 28.61 19.67 -44.72
C ALA A 59 28.56 21.10 -45.33
N ILE A 60 28.42 22.11 -44.50
CA ILE A 60 28.30 23.50 -44.93
C ILE A 60 29.66 24.03 -45.42
N ASP A 61 30.69 23.91 -44.59
CA ASP A 61 31.97 24.59 -44.79
C ASP A 61 32.83 23.92 -45.87
N LYS A 62 32.73 22.59 -46.04
CA LYS A 62 33.60 21.85 -47.00
C LYS A 62 32.91 21.40 -48.26
N HIS A 63 31.63 21.03 -48.20
CA HIS A 63 30.96 20.44 -49.35
C HIS A 63 30.00 21.40 -50.06
N ILE A 64 29.18 22.15 -49.29
CA ILE A 64 28.24 23.09 -49.87
C ILE A 64 29.01 24.30 -50.44
N SER A 65 29.99 24.87 -49.69
CA SER A 65 30.77 26.00 -50.11
C SER A 65 31.63 25.73 -51.37
N THR A 66 32.06 24.49 -51.59
CA THR A 66 32.90 24.09 -52.72
C THR A 66 32.10 23.45 -53.86
N GLY A 67 30.79 23.19 -53.70
CA GLY A 67 29.95 22.50 -54.68
C GLY A 67 30.23 20.99 -54.83
N ASP A 68 30.84 20.36 -53.81
CA ASP A 68 31.13 18.93 -53.79
C ASP A 68 29.88 18.11 -53.41
N PHE A 69 28.98 17.88 -54.34
CA PHE A 69 27.76 17.10 -54.16
C PHE A 69 28.02 15.63 -53.82
N PRO A 70 28.99 14.90 -54.41
CA PRO A 70 29.29 13.52 -54.04
C PRO A 70 29.78 13.40 -52.60
N GLY A 71 30.64 14.29 -52.11
CA GLY A 71 31.11 14.38 -50.74
C GLY A 71 29.94 14.62 -49.75
N LEU A 72 29.07 15.57 -50.13
CA LEU A 72 27.87 15.88 -49.35
C LEU A 72 26.93 14.66 -49.22
N ALA A 73 26.64 13.95 -50.34
CA ALA A 73 25.79 12.78 -50.31
C ALA A 73 26.35 11.65 -49.44
N LYS A 74 27.68 11.45 -49.46
CA LYS A 74 28.36 10.47 -48.60
C LYS A 74 28.23 10.87 -47.12
N LEU A 75 28.40 12.13 -46.76
CA LEU A 75 28.30 12.63 -45.42
C LEU A 75 26.87 12.51 -44.86
N ILE A 76 25.87 12.86 -45.65
CA ILE A 76 24.46 12.65 -45.34
C ILE A 76 24.16 11.16 -45.11
N GLY A 77 24.67 10.29 -45.99
CA GLY A 77 24.51 8.82 -45.86
C GLY A 77 25.05 8.31 -44.53
N ILE A 78 26.24 8.78 -44.09
CA ILE A 78 26.82 8.44 -42.80
C ILE A 78 25.92 8.95 -41.64
N ALA A 79 25.46 10.20 -41.72
CA ALA A 79 24.58 10.77 -40.71
C ALA A 79 23.26 9.98 -40.57
N VAL A 80 22.65 9.61 -41.68
CA VAL A 80 21.41 8.79 -41.68
C VAL A 80 21.66 7.43 -41.04
N VAL A 81 22.73 6.74 -41.41
CA VAL A 81 23.06 5.42 -40.83
C VAL A 81 23.30 5.53 -39.32
N LEU A 82 24.08 6.52 -38.86
CA LEU A 82 24.33 6.74 -37.44
C LEU A 82 23.03 7.01 -36.67
N ASN A 83 22.14 7.84 -37.20
CA ASN A 83 20.87 8.16 -36.53
C ASN A 83 19.89 6.96 -36.54
N VAL A 84 19.87 6.15 -37.61
CA VAL A 84 19.08 4.89 -37.62
C VAL A 84 19.58 3.93 -36.55
N ILE A 85 20.91 3.73 -36.43
CA ILE A 85 21.50 2.90 -35.39
C ILE A 85 21.16 3.46 -34.01
N MET A 86 21.24 4.78 -33.81
CA MET A 86 20.87 5.44 -32.56
C MET A 86 19.40 5.17 -32.19
N ILE A 87 18.47 5.26 -33.13
CA ILE A 87 17.03 4.96 -32.88
C ILE A 87 16.84 3.52 -32.43
N LEU A 88 17.52 2.56 -33.08
CA LEU A 88 17.46 1.15 -32.70
C LEU A 88 18.02 0.92 -31.29
N PHE A 89 19.12 1.59 -30.96
CA PHE A 89 19.73 1.52 -29.64
C PHE A 89 18.87 2.18 -28.56
N VAL A 90 18.22 3.29 -28.84
CA VAL A 90 17.25 3.92 -27.93
C VAL A 90 16.11 2.93 -27.62
N LYS A 91 15.55 2.27 -28.65
CA LYS A 91 14.51 1.23 -28.47
C LYS A 91 15.01 0.08 -27.60
N LEU A 92 16.22 -0.43 -27.88
CA LEU A 92 16.82 -1.53 -27.13
C LEU A 92 17.03 -1.13 -25.64
N ARG A 93 17.56 0.07 -25.41
CA ARG A 93 17.71 0.66 -24.07
C ARG A 93 16.40 0.68 -23.30
N MET A 94 15.32 1.19 -23.94
CA MET A 94 13.99 1.26 -23.32
C MET A 94 13.46 -0.11 -22.93
N LEU A 95 13.64 -1.12 -23.79
CA LEU A 95 13.22 -2.50 -23.51
C LEU A 95 14.00 -3.11 -22.34
N ILE A 96 15.33 -2.96 -22.34
CA ILE A 96 16.17 -3.46 -21.24
C ILE A 96 15.75 -2.79 -19.92
N MET A 97 15.63 -1.48 -19.92
CA MET A 97 15.31 -0.73 -18.71
C MET A 97 13.89 -1.03 -18.20
N ALA A 98 12.91 -1.17 -19.09
CA ALA A 98 11.55 -1.58 -18.74
C ALA A 98 11.54 -2.96 -18.07
N LYS A 99 12.32 -3.93 -18.60
CA LYS A 99 12.47 -5.26 -17.99
C LYS A 99 13.09 -5.17 -16.60
N VAL A 100 14.19 -4.45 -16.44
CA VAL A 100 14.89 -4.28 -15.17
C VAL A 100 13.97 -3.62 -14.14
N CYS A 101 13.36 -2.48 -14.47
CA CYS A 101 12.45 -1.79 -13.54
C CYS A 101 11.29 -2.68 -13.11
N ASN A 102 10.61 -3.36 -14.05
CA ASN A 102 9.50 -4.24 -13.69
C ASN A 102 9.96 -5.42 -12.83
N SER A 103 11.13 -6.01 -13.07
CA SER A 103 11.67 -7.08 -12.22
C SER A 103 11.94 -6.59 -10.80
N ILE A 104 12.53 -5.40 -10.63
CA ILE A 104 12.74 -4.79 -9.31
C ILE A 104 11.40 -4.54 -8.59
N LEU A 105 10.39 -3.99 -9.30
CA LEU A 105 9.07 -3.76 -8.71
C LEU A 105 8.38 -5.05 -8.27
N VAL A 106 8.53 -6.14 -9.03
CA VAL A 106 8.02 -7.46 -8.64
C VAL A 106 8.73 -7.95 -7.38
N THR A 107 10.06 -7.83 -7.32
CA THR A 107 10.85 -8.22 -6.14
C THR A 107 10.41 -7.44 -4.90
N ILE A 108 10.32 -6.10 -4.98
CA ILE A 108 9.89 -5.26 -3.86
C ILE A 108 8.46 -5.63 -3.43
N ARG A 109 7.55 -5.87 -4.38
CA ARG A 109 6.16 -6.25 -4.08
C ARG A 109 6.09 -7.60 -3.37
N GLN A 110 6.86 -8.58 -3.82
CA GLN A 110 6.93 -9.89 -3.18
C GLN A 110 7.51 -9.78 -1.77
N GLN A 111 8.62 -9.06 -1.58
CA GLN A 111 9.21 -8.82 -0.27
C GLN A 111 8.21 -8.14 0.67
N LEU A 112 7.56 -7.06 0.21
CA LEU A 112 6.58 -6.32 1.00
C LEU A 112 5.38 -7.20 1.37
N TYR A 113 4.82 -7.92 0.41
CA TYR A 113 3.66 -8.79 0.66
C TYR A 113 4.00 -9.92 1.63
N THR A 114 5.16 -10.60 1.42
CA THR A 114 5.62 -11.66 2.31
C THR A 114 5.85 -11.13 3.71
N HIS A 115 6.50 -9.96 3.83
CA HIS A 115 6.77 -9.34 5.12
C HIS A 115 5.48 -8.94 5.86
N ILE A 116 4.50 -8.34 5.18
CA ILE A 116 3.20 -8.00 5.77
C ILE A 116 2.50 -9.23 6.35
N GLN A 117 2.64 -10.42 5.73
CA GLN A 117 2.04 -11.65 6.25
C GLN A 117 2.69 -12.12 7.57
N THR A 118 3.88 -11.65 7.90
CA THR A 118 4.57 -11.99 9.15
C THR A 118 4.34 -11.00 10.28
N LEU A 119 3.69 -9.86 10.00
CA LEU A 119 3.41 -8.83 10.99
C LEU A 119 2.27 -9.23 11.93
N ASP A 120 2.31 -8.72 13.15
CA ASP A 120 1.31 -8.95 14.18
C ASP A 120 0.02 -8.12 13.98
N PHE A 121 -1.03 -8.46 14.73
CA PHE A 121 -2.33 -7.78 14.63
C PHE A 121 -2.27 -6.30 14.99
N SER A 122 -1.35 -5.87 15.83
CA SER A 122 -1.22 -4.45 16.21
C SER A 122 -0.91 -3.55 15.02
N PHE A 123 -0.18 -4.09 14.04
CA PHE A 123 0.08 -3.40 12.77
C PHE A 123 -1.21 -3.16 11.97
N PHE A 124 -2.07 -4.18 11.88
CA PHE A 124 -3.32 -4.10 11.11
C PHE A 124 -4.39 -3.26 11.82
N ASP A 125 -4.48 -3.34 13.14
CA ASP A 125 -5.42 -2.55 13.93
C ASP A 125 -5.10 -1.05 13.91
N SER A 126 -3.82 -0.71 13.80
CA SER A 126 -3.37 0.69 13.73
C SER A 126 -3.50 1.30 12.33
N ARG A 127 -3.69 0.48 11.28
CA ARG A 127 -3.68 0.92 9.88
C ARG A 127 -4.88 0.40 9.09
N PRO A 128 -5.68 1.27 8.46
CA PRO A 128 -6.76 0.83 7.58
C PRO A 128 -6.23 -0.01 6.41
N THR A 129 -6.92 -1.10 6.08
CA THR A 129 -6.55 -2.01 4.97
C THR A 129 -6.34 -1.28 3.64
N GLY A 130 -7.14 -0.24 3.37
CA GLY A 130 -6.99 0.60 2.17
C GLY A 130 -5.65 1.34 2.10
N LYS A 131 -5.09 1.77 3.25
CA LYS A 131 -3.75 2.36 3.29
C LYS A 131 -2.68 1.32 2.95
N ILE A 132 -2.76 0.11 3.50
CA ILE A 132 -1.83 -0.99 3.20
C ILE A 132 -1.88 -1.33 1.71
N LEU A 133 -3.08 -1.45 1.14
CA LEU A 133 -3.28 -1.71 -0.28
C LEU A 133 -2.67 -0.61 -1.16
N ALA A 134 -2.85 0.66 -0.79
CA ALA A 134 -2.24 1.79 -1.49
C ALA A 134 -0.70 1.72 -1.52
N ARG A 135 -0.05 1.18 -0.46
CA ARG A 135 1.40 0.95 -0.43
C ARG A 135 1.81 -0.15 -1.41
N ILE A 136 1.11 -1.30 -1.38
CA ILE A 136 1.44 -2.47 -2.21
C ILE A 136 1.25 -2.18 -3.71
N ILE A 137 0.26 -1.38 -4.09
CA ILE A 137 -0.08 -1.11 -5.49
C ILE A 137 0.41 0.26 -5.92
N GLY A 138 0.00 1.34 -5.24
CA GLY A 138 0.24 2.72 -5.65
C GLY A 138 1.68 3.16 -5.47
N ASP A 139 2.19 3.09 -4.24
CA ASP A 139 3.53 3.58 -3.93
C ASP A 139 4.62 2.79 -4.65
N ILE A 140 4.47 1.47 -4.81
CA ILE A 140 5.43 0.66 -5.59
C ILE A 140 5.45 1.09 -7.06
N ASN A 141 4.30 1.37 -7.67
CA ASN A 141 4.27 1.80 -9.06
C ASN A 141 4.97 3.15 -9.28
N SER A 142 4.90 4.07 -8.30
CA SER A 142 5.61 5.36 -8.37
C SER A 142 7.14 5.23 -8.35
N LEU A 143 7.68 4.13 -7.79
CA LEU A 143 9.12 3.85 -7.81
C LEU A 143 9.67 3.60 -9.22
N LYS A 144 8.81 3.13 -10.15
CA LYS A 144 9.19 2.90 -11.55
C LYS A 144 9.75 4.16 -12.20
N ASP A 145 9.09 5.29 -11.96
CA ASP A 145 9.47 6.56 -12.57
C ASP A 145 10.81 7.07 -12.01
N VAL A 146 11.05 6.87 -10.71
CA VAL A 146 12.34 7.24 -10.10
C VAL A 146 13.48 6.37 -10.63
N LEU A 147 13.31 5.04 -10.62
CA LEU A 147 14.34 4.09 -11.09
C LEU A 147 14.60 4.25 -12.59
N GLY A 148 13.54 4.37 -13.39
CA GLY A 148 13.63 4.50 -14.83
C GLY A 148 14.27 5.83 -15.24
N ASN A 149 13.70 6.95 -14.82
CA ASN A 149 14.11 8.29 -15.26
C ASN A 149 15.48 8.68 -14.72
N CYS A 150 15.88 8.23 -13.52
CA CYS A 150 17.21 8.47 -13.01
C CYS A 150 18.29 7.91 -13.96
N VAL A 151 18.15 6.66 -14.37
CA VAL A 151 19.13 6.00 -15.25
C VAL A 151 19.01 6.49 -16.68
N THR A 152 17.78 6.58 -17.23
CA THR A 152 17.60 6.82 -18.67
C THR A 152 17.58 8.29 -19.10
N THR A 153 17.43 9.22 -18.15
CA THR A 153 17.32 10.65 -18.43
C THR A 153 18.40 11.45 -17.70
N LEU A 154 18.47 11.36 -16.37
CA LEU A 154 19.39 12.19 -15.58
C LEU A 154 20.85 11.97 -15.96
N ILE A 155 21.30 10.71 -16.03
CA ILE A 155 22.69 10.37 -16.33
C ILE A 155 23.10 10.87 -17.72
N PRO A 156 22.38 10.54 -18.83
CA PRO A 156 22.76 11.04 -20.15
C PRO A 156 22.65 12.57 -20.27
N ASP A 157 21.66 13.19 -19.65
CA ASP A 157 21.49 14.63 -19.70
C ASP A 157 22.67 15.34 -19.02
N PHE A 158 23.13 14.86 -17.87
CA PHE A 158 24.32 15.39 -17.22
C PHE A 158 25.57 15.27 -18.10
N PHE A 159 25.80 14.09 -18.69
CA PHE A 159 26.94 13.90 -19.59
C PHE A 159 26.81 14.74 -20.85
N THR A 160 25.61 14.92 -21.40
CA THR A 160 25.36 15.77 -22.57
C THR A 160 25.70 17.22 -22.27
N ILE A 161 25.24 17.77 -21.15
CA ILE A 161 25.58 19.14 -20.73
C ILE A 161 27.10 19.30 -20.62
N CYS A 162 27.78 18.44 -19.88
CA CYS A 162 29.23 18.52 -19.70
C CYS A 162 29.98 18.44 -21.05
N ALA A 163 29.58 17.48 -21.90
CA ALA A 163 30.25 17.27 -23.18
C ALA A 163 30.02 18.42 -24.18
N VAL A 164 28.79 18.96 -24.25
CA VAL A 164 28.47 20.12 -25.09
C VAL A 164 29.30 21.32 -24.67
N VAL A 165 29.36 21.65 -23.36
CA VAL A 165 30.17 22.75 -22.84
C VAL A 165 31.64 22.57 -23.21
N VAL A 166 32.18 21.38 -22.97
CA VAL A 166 33.59 21.07 -23.31
C VAL A 166 33.85 21.29 -24.81
N ILE A 167 33.02 20.72 -25.68
CA ILE A 167 33.18 20.86 -27.15
C ILE A 167 33.10 22.34 -27.58
N MET A 168 32.14 23.08 -27.07
CA MET A 168 31.98 24.51 -27.39
C MET A 168 33.23 25.32 -27.02
N PHE A 169 33.80 25.10 -25.82
CA PHE A 169 35.02 25.80 -25.40
C PHE A 169 36.26 25.36 -26.18
N PHE A 170 36.37 24.07 -26.55
CA PHE A 170 37.47 23.61 -27.42
C PHE A 170 37.41 24.18 -28.84
N LYS A 171 36.20 24.38 -29.39
CA LYS A 171 36.01 24.94 -30.73
C LYS A 171 36.28 26.44 -30.78
N ASN A 172 35.60 27.18 -29.94
CA ASN A 172 35.80 28.63 -29.84
C ASN A 172 35.36 29.17 -28.49
N PRO A 173 36.26 29.53 -27.57
CA PRO A 173 35.88 29.95 -26.22
C PRO A 173 35.09 31.29 -26.18
N VAL A 174 35.28 32.17 -27.16
CA VAL A 174 34.54 33.46 -27.22
C VAL A 174 33.08 33.21 -27.61
N LEU A 175 32.85 32.38 -28.63
CA LEU A 175 31.47 31.96 -28.98
C LEU A 175 30.80 31.14 -27.91
N ALA A 176 31.55 30.29 -27.23
CA ALA A 176 31.04 29.51 -26.10
C ALA A 176 30.58 30.43 -24.95
N ALA A 177 31.40 31.38 -24.55
CA ALA A 177 31.04 32.36 -23.52
C ALA A 177 29.83 33.20 -23.90
N ALA A 178 29.77 33.68 -25.16
CA ALA A 178 28.62 34.42 -25.67
C ALA A 178 27.32 33.60 -25.66
N SER A 179 27.39 32.35 -26.07
CA SER A 179 26.23 31.42 -26.09
C SER A 179 25.70 31.14 -24.70
N LEU A 180 26.58 31.06 -23.71
CA LEU A 180 26.22 30.71 -22.32
C LEU A 180 25.88 31.94 -21.46
N ILE A 181 25.89 33.17 -22.04
CA ILE A 181 25.61 34.42 -21.30
C ILE A 181 24.19 34.46 -20.70
N SER A 182 23.25 33.78 -21.32
CA SER A 182 21.87 33.66 -20.84
C SER A 182 21.66 32.66 -19.71
N LEU A 183 22.65 31.79 -19.40
CA LEU A 183 22.56 30.78 -18.36
C LEU A 183 22.26 31.32 -16.95
N PRO A 184 22.98 32.34 -16.45
CA PRO A 184 22.67 32.89 -15.14
C PRO A 184 21.24 33.42 -15.04
N LEU A 185 20.78 34.12 -16.11
CA LEU A 185 19.40 34.63 -16.17
C LEU A 185 18.40 33.47 -16.14
N MET A 186 18.66 32.41 -16.89
CA MET A 186 17.78 31.23 -16.90
C MET A 186 17.72 30.55 -15.52
N ILE A 187 18.86 30.34 -14.87
CA ILE A 187 18.91 29.74 -13.53
C ILE A 187 18.08 30.58 -12.55
N PHE A 188 18.20 31.90 -12.64
CA PHE A 188 17.40 32.81 -11.83
C PHE A 188 15.89 32.69 -12.13
N CYS A 189 15.49 32.72 -13.40
CA CYS A 189 14.09 32.55 -13.81
C CYS A 189 13.53 31.20 -13.34
N MET A 190 14.29 30.12 -13.51
CA MET A 190 13.90 28.77 -13.04
C MET A 190 13.67 28.75 -11.53
N TRP A 191 14.63 29.26 -10.76
CA TRP A 191 14.51 29.32 -9.30
C TRP A 191 13.29 30.14 -8.87
N PHE A 192 13.11 31.30 -9.45
CA PHE A 192 11.99 32.19 -9.13
C PHE A 192 10.64 31.55 -9.43
N ILE A 193 10.46 31.05 -10.65
CA ILE A 193 9.20 30.40 -11.07
C ILE A 193 8.94 29.15 -10.25
N GLN A 194 9.96 28.32 -9.97
CA GLN A 194 9.84 27.11 -9.17
C GLN A 194 9.29 27.40 -7.76
N VAL A 195 9.83 28.41 -7.09
CA VAL A 195 9.39 28.79 -5.73
C VAL A 195 7.92 29.23 -5.73
N TYR A 196 7.53 30.09 -6.68
CA TYR A 196 6.16 30.60 -6.75
C TYR A 196 5.15 29.55 -7.26
N SER A 197 5.53 28.75 -8.26
CA SER A 197 4.72 27.69 -8.80
C SER A 197 4.42 26.63 -7.73
N HIS A 198 5.40 26.22 -6.95
CA HIS A 198 5.22 25.25 -5.88
C HIS A 198 4.11 25.66 -4.90
N LYS A 199 4.07 26.93 -4.48
CA LYS A 199 3.04 27.47 -3.59
C LYS A 199 1.64 27.40 -4.21
N ARG A 200 1.49 27.73 -5.50
CA ARG A 200 0.22 27.68 -6.22
C ARG A 200 -0.28 26.24 -6.37
N TRP A 201 0.61 25.31 -6.70
CA TRP A 201 0.28 23.89 -6.77
C TRP A 201 -0.09 23.27 -5.41
N GLN A 202 0.46 23.75 -4.30
CA GLN A 202 0.02 23.35 -2.96
C GLN A 202 -1.41 23.80 -2.67
N ILE A 203 -1.77 25.05 -3.05
CA ILE A 203 -3.14 25.57 -2.90
C ILE A 203 -4.10 24.72 -3.74
N HIS A 204 -3.75 24.47 -5.01
CA HIS A 204 -4.57 23.64 -5.90
C HIS A 204 -4.76 22.21 -5.34
N ARG A 205 -3.71 21.55 -4.84
CA ARG A 205 -3.80 20.24 -4.20
C ARG A 205 -4.76 20.24 -3.03
N LYS A 206 -4.74 21.26 -2.19
CA LYS A 206 -5.68 21.41 -1.08
C LYS A 206 -7.13 21.53 -1.57
N LYS A 207 -7.40 22.35 -2.60
CA LYS A 207 -8.74 22.49 -3.18
C LYS A 207 -9.23 21.20 -3.85
N SER A 208 -8.34 20.50 -4.56
CA SER A 208 -8.63 19.17 -5.14
C SER A 208 -8.95 18.14 -4.06
N SER A 209 -8.20 18.12 -2.94
CA SER A 209 -8.48 17.24 -1.82
C SER A 209 -9.83 17.50 -1.17
N ASN A 210 -10.21 18.78 -1.00
CA ASN A 210 -11.50 19.15 -0.44
C ASN A 210 -12.66 18.71 -1.35
N LEU A 211 -12.53 18.92 -2.67
CA LEU A 211 -13.53 18.47 -3.64
C LEU A 211 -13.69 16.95 -3.63
N ASN A 212 -12.58 16.21 -3.63
CA ASN A 212 -12.60 14.74 -3.58
C ASN A 212 -13.23 14.21 -2.29
N ALA A 213 -12.91 14.83 -1.14
CA ALA A 213 -13.50 14.46 0.15
C ALA A 213 -15.01 14.69 0.15
N PHE A 214 -15.47 15.83 -0.36
CA PHE A 214 -16.89 16.15 -0.50
C PHE A 214 -17.63 15.14 -1.39
N VAL A 215 -17.08 14.85 -2.58
CA VAL A 215 -17.67 13.86 -3.51
C VAL A 215 -17.74 12.47 -2.87
N HIS A 216 -16.71 12.06 -2.13
CA HIS A 216 -16.72 10.78 -1.44
C HIS A 216 -17.79 10.71 -0.34
N GLU A 217 -17.93 11.77 0.46
CA GLU A 217 -18.95 11.87 1.51
C GLU A 217 -20.36 11.88 0.92
N ASP A 218 -20.58 12.68 -0.12
CA ASP A 218 -21.84 12.83 -0.83
C ASP A 218 -22.32 11.51 -1.43
N LEU A 219 -21.45 10.81 -2.19
CA LEU A 219 -21.79 9.52 -2.78
C LEU A 219 -22.00 8.42 -1.72
N SER A 220 -21.27 8.48 -0.62
CA SER A 220 -21.46 7.55 0.51
C SER A 220 -22.79 7.80 1.22
N GLY A 221 -23.21 9.07 1.30
CA GLY A 221 -24.45 9.53 1.91
C GLY A 221 -25.64 9.66 0.95
N ILE A 222 -25.52 9.23 -0.31
CA ILE A 222 -26.54 9.52 -1.36
C ILE A 222 -27.96 9.15 -0.98
N ARG A 223 -28.15 8.02 -0.26
CA ARG A 223 -29.48 7.60 0.21
C ARG A 223 -30.08 8.60 1.19
N ILE A 224 -29.26 9.21 2.03
CA ILE A 224 -29.69 10.22 3.00
C ILE A 224 -30.10 11.49 2.26
N ILE A 225 -29.26 11.96 1.33
CA ILE A 225 -29.52 13.15 0.52
C ILE A 225 -30.85 13.02 -0.22
N GLN A 226 -31.07 11.88 -0.89
CA GLN A 226 -32.31 11.61 -1.61
C GLN A 226 -33.51 11.47 -0.68
N SER A 227 -33.36 10.86 0.52
CA SER A 227 -34.46 10.70 1.46
C SER A 227 -34.90 12.03 2.08
N PHE A 228 -34.02 13.02 2.15
CA PHE A 228 -34.33 14.37 2.63
C PHE A 228 -34.54 15.40 1.51
N SER A 229 -34.50 14.98 0.22
CA SER A 229 -34.62 15.84 -0.97
C SER A 229 -33.65 17.05 -0.94
N ALA A 230 -32.41 16.81 -0.47
CA ALA A 230 -31.37 17.83 -0.29
C ALA A 230 -30.43 17.98 -1.50
N GLU A 231 -30.81 17.45 -2.69
CA GLU A 231 -29.97 17.42 -3.89
C GLU A 231 -29.56 18.82 -4.37
N GLN A 232 -30.47 19.81 -4.25
CA GLN A 232 -30.17 21.16 -4.71
C GLN A 232 -29.11 21.86 -3.85
N GLU A 233 -29.16 21.69 -2.54
CA GLU A 233 -28.15 22.25 -1.61
C GLU A 233 -26.79 21.60 -1.81
N THR A 234 -26.78 20.28 -1.95
CA THR A 234 -25.57 19.51 -2.25
C THR A 234 -24.97 19.93 -3.58
N MET A 235 -25.78 20.10 -4.62
CA MET A 235 -25.33 20.56 -5.94
C MET A 235 -24.74 21.99 -5.88
N ALA A 236 -25.32 22.89 -5.10
CA ALA A 236 -24.80 24.25 -4.94
C ALA A 236 -23.40 24.23 -4.30
N THR A 237 -23.20 23.40 -3.27
CA THR A 237 -21.89 23.20 -2.61
C THR A 237 -20.88 22.60 -3.59
N PHE A 238 -21.29 21.59 -4.36
CA PHE A 238 -20.43 20.98 -5.38
C PHE A 238 -19.99 22.00 -6.44
N HIS A 239 -20.90 22.84 -6.93
CA HIS A 239 -20.55 23.90 -7.88
C HIS A 239 -19.53 24.88 -7.31
N GLN A 240 -19.72 25.33 -6.05
CA GLN A 240 -18.76 26.23 -5.39
C GLN A 240 -17.37 25.59 -5.30
N LEU A 241 -17.28 24.34 -4.84
CA LEU A 241 -15.99 23.63 -4.70
C LEU A 241 -15.32 23.39 -6.05
N THR A 242 -16.12 23.14 -7.10
CA THR A 242 -15.62 22.95 -8.47
C THR A 242 -15.07 24.27 -9.04
N ASP A 243 -15.74 25.40 -8.79
CA ASP A 243 -15.25 26.71 -9.19
C ASP A 243 -13.94 27.06 -8.47
N GLU A 244 -13.87 26.85 -7.16
CA GLU A 244 -12.62 27.05 -6.39
C GLU A 244 -11.47 26.16 -6.89
N HIS A 245 -11.76 24.92 -7.24
CA HIS A 245 -10.79 23.98 -7.83
C HIS A 245 -10.32 24.49 -9.19
N ARG A 246 -11.25 24.88 -10.08
CA ARG A 246 -10.93 25.45 -11.40
C ARG A 246 -10.06 26.68 -11.30
N ASP A 247 -10.42 27.65 -10.45
CA ASP A 247 -9.70 28.91 -10.34
C ASP A 247 -8.29 28.70 -9.79
N SER A 248 -8.15 27.81 -8.78
CA SER A 248 -6.82 27.44 -8.26
C SER A 248 -5.96 26.71 -9.30
N PHE A 249 -6.56 25.90 -10.18
CA PHE A 249 -5.88 25.23 -11.29
C PHE A 249 -5.38 26.23 -12.32
N ILE A 250 -6.25 27.16 -12.76
CA ILE A 250 -5.89 28.20 -13.72
C ILE A 250 -4.72 29.05 -13.20
N ASP A 251 -4.75 29.42 -11.92
CA ASP A 251 -3.65 30.17 -11.29
C ASP A 251 -2.33 29.40 -11.25
N ALA A 252 -2.38 28.09 -10.98
CA ALA A 252 -1.20 27.23 -10.97
C ALA A 252 -0.63 27.04 -12.39
N VAL A 253 -1.49 26.80 -13.40
CA VAL A 253 -1.10 26.58 -14.79
C VAL A 253 -0.53 27.85 -15.42
N ARG A 254 -1.15 29.02 -15.23
CA ARG A 254 -0.64 30.30 -15.76
C ARG A 254 0.82 30.55 -15.38
N LEU A 255 1.18 30.25 -14.13
CA LEU A 255 2.54 30.41 -13.68
C LEU A 255 3.48 29.33 -14.22
N ASN A 256 2.96 28.11 -14.36
CA ASN A 256 3.73 27.00 -14.95
C ASN A 256 4.03 27.24 -16.44
N ASP A 257 3.07 27.77 -17.20
CA ASP A 257 3.25 28.06 -18.63
C ASP A 257 4.21 29.24 -18.87
N ALA A 258 4.30 30.19 -17.91
CA ALA A 258 5.32 31.23 -17.94
C ALA A 258 6.75 30.66 -17.90
N PHE A 259 6.94 29.44 -17.38
CA PHE A 259 8.24 28.79 -17.34
C PHE A 259 8.77 28.47 -18.75
N GLY A 260 7.95 27.87 -19.62
CA GLY A 260 8.31 27.60 -21.01
C GLY A 260 8.70 28.87 -21.75
N SER A 261 7.85 29.91 -21.67
CA SER A 261 8.09 31.19 -22.30
C SER A 261 9.37 31.89 -21.80
N ALA A 262 9.67 31.81 -20.49
CA ALA A 262 10.91 32.39 -19.95
C ALA A 262 12.16 31.67 -20.50
N ILE A 263 12.10 30.36 -20.67
CA ILE A 263 13.18 29.56 -21.26
C ILE A 263 13.37 29.95 -22.73
N ASP A 264 12.29 30.04 -23.51
CA ASP A 264 12.37 30.43 -24.92
C ASP A 264 13.01 31.82 -25.09
N ILE A 265 12.70 32.78 -24.22
CA ILE A 265 13.34 34.09 -24.20
C ILE A 265 14.83 33.95 -23.88
N CYS A 266 15.21 33.16 -22.87
CA CYS A 266 16.63 32.96 -22.54
C CYS A 266 17.38 32.28 -23.70
N TRP A 267 16.75 31.30 -24.38
CA TRP A 267 17.29 30.66 -25.58
C TRP A 267 17.50 31.69 -26.72
N ALA A 268 16.52 32.54 -26.98
CA ALA A 268 16.61 33.59 -27.98
C ALA A 268 17.74 34.58 -27.65
N ILE A 269 17.90 34.98 -26.39
CA ILE A 269 19.00 35.84 -25.95
C ILE A 269 20.37 35.18 -26.22
N GLY A 270 20.54 33.90 -25.82
CA GLY A 270 21.78 33.17 -26.05
C GLY A 270 22.09 32.99 -27.53
N THR A 271 21.08 32.69 -28.35
CA THR A 271 21.20 32.56 -29.80
C THR A 271 21.52 33.92 -30.46
N PHE A 272 20.88 34.99 -30.04
CA PHE A 272 21.19 36.34 -30.52
C PHE A 272 22.62 36.72 -30.15
N ALA A 273 23.05 36.49 -28.92
CA ALA A 273 24.43 36.79 -28.48
C ALA A 273 25.46 35.97 -29.28
N LEU A 274 25.19 34.72 -29.61
CA LEU A 274 26.01 33.87 -30.48
C LEU A 274 26.22 34.53 -31.85
N TYR A 275 25.11 34.83 -32.55
CA TYR A 275 25.19 35.36 -33.92
C TYR A 275 25.76 36.76 -33.94
N PHE A 276 25.40 37.62 -32.98
CA PHE A 276 25.97 38.94 -32.86
C PHE A 276 27.50 38.90 -32.67
N THR A 277 27.97 38.06 -31.73
CA THR A 277 29.41 37.89 -31.47
C THR A 277 30.13 37.31 -32.68
N GLY A 278 29.57 36.30 -33.31
CA GLY A 278 30.19 35.63 -34.46
C GLY A 278 30.27 36.51 -35.70
N ILE A 279 29.19 37.21 -36.03
CA ILE A 279 29.11 38.02 -37.26
C ILE A 279 29.73 39.42 -37.08
N VAL A 280 29.38 40.11 -35.95
CA VAL A 280 29.74 41.51 -35.75
C VAL A 280 31.10 41.67 -35.07
N LEU A 281 31.37 40.90 -34.00
CA LEU A 281 32.59 41.07 -33.22
C LEU A 281 33.79 40.29 -33.79
N LEU A 282 33.59 39.04 -34.25
CA LEU A 282 34.68 38.20 -34.79
C LEU A 282 34.84 38.36 -36.31
N GLY A 283 33.76 38.57 -37.01
CA GLY A 283 33.71 38.75 -38.46
C GLY A 283 33.76 37.44 -39.28
N PRO A 284 33.30 37.50 -40.53
CA PRO A 284 33.17 36.34 -41.41
C PRO A 284 34.51 35.69 -41.81
N ASP A 285 35.61 36.46 -41.70
CA ASP A 285 36.95 35.97 -42.02
C ASP A 285 37.49 35.00 -40.94
N LYS A 286 36.98 35.08 -39.72
CA LYS A 286 37.45 34.26 -38.60
C LYS A 286 36.49 33.11 -38.23
N ILE A 287 35.22 33.25 -38.57
CA ILE A 287 34.18 32.28 -38.18
C ILE A 287 33.40 31.85 -39.42
N SER A 288 33.41 30.56 -39.70
CA SER A 288 32.61 29.98 -40.80
C SER A 288 31.12 29.92 -40.46
N LEU A 289 30.28 29.92 -41.50
CA LEU A 289 28.83 29.74 -41.35
C LEU A 289 28.50 28.39 -40.68
N GLY A 290 29.26 27.32 -41.03
CA GLY A 290 29.07 26.00 -40.45
C GLY A 290 29.30 25.96 -38.92
N ILE A 291 30.34 26.68 -38.44
CA ILE A 291 30.59 26.82 -36.99
C ILE A 291 29.41 27.49 -36.30
N LEU A 292 28.85 28.58 -36.84
CA LEU A 292 27.71 29.27 -36.23
C LEU A 292 26.47 28.38 -36.13
N ILE A 293 26.18 27.59 -37.17
CA ILE A 293 25.06 26.65 -37.20
C ILE A 293 25.29 25.49 -36.23
N ALA A 294 26.53 24.98 -36.13
CA ALA A 294 26.87 23.97 -35.15
C ALA A 294 26.70 24.46 -33.71
N PHE A 295 27.13 25.69 -33.40
CA PHE A 295 26.93 26.29 -32.09
C PHE A 295 25.46 26.53 -31.76
N GLY A 296 24.63 26.94 -32.73
CA GLY A 296 23.18 27.05 -32.57
C GLY A 296 22.54 25.70 -32.23
N SER A 297 23.01 24.62 -32.85
CA SER A 297 22.58 23.25 -32.54
C SER A 297 23.02 22.82 -31.12
N TYR A 298 24.25 23.16 -30.71
CA TYR A 298 24.73 22.88 -29.36
C TYR A 298 23.97 23.65 -28.28
N ILE A 299 23.60 24.92 -28.52
CA ILE A 299 22.71 25.66 -27.63
C ILE A 299 21.39 24.92 -27.45
N SER A 300 20.75 24.47 -28.54
CA SER A 300 19.49 23.71 -28.48
C SER A 300 19.62 22.41 -27.70
N MET A 301 20.74 21.68 -27.84
CA MET A 301 21.01 20.44 -27.10
C MET A 301 21.25 20.68 -25.59
N PHE A 302 21.59 21.87 -25.19
CA PHE A 302 21.82 22.21 -23.80
C PHE A 302 20.53 22.42 -23.01
N TRP A 303 19.47 22.90 -23.65
CA TRP A 303 18.23 23.30 -22.98
C TRP A 303 17.36 22.14 -22.51
N ASN A 304 17.19 21.12 -23.35
CA ASN A 304 16.36 19.96 -23.01
C ASN A 304 16.82 19.23 -21.73
N PRO A 305 18.10 18.94 -21.55
CA PRO A 305 18.63 18.38 -20.30
C PRO A 305 18.32 19.19 -19.06
N ILE A 306 18.39 20.52 -19.15
CA ILE A 306 18.11 21.38 -17.98
C ILE A 306 16.63 21.30 -17.60
N MET A 307 15.73 21.29 -18.59
CA MET A 307 14.29 21.09 -18.36
C MET A 307 14.00 19.72 -17.71
N ASN A 308 14.62 18.67 -18.25
CA ASN A 308 14.47 17.31 -17.71
C ASN A 308 14.96 17.22 -16.26
N LEU A 309 16.09 17.86 -15.95
CA LEU A 309 16.65 17.89 -14.60
C LEU A 309 15.70 18.55 -13.58
N SER A 310 15.06 19.66 -13.97
CA SER A 310 14.06 20.34 -13.14
C SER A 310 12.83 19.46 -12.89
N ASN A 311 12.31 18.82 -13.94
CA ASN A 311 11.16 17.93 -13.82
C ASN A 311 11.49 16.70 -12.95
N PHE A 312 12.68 16.14 -13.12
CA PHE A 312 13.13 14.99 -12.36
C PHE A 312 13.29 15.28 -10.86
N TYR A 313 13.78 16.49 -10.51
CA TYR A 313 13.85 16.93 -9.12
C TYR A 313 12.47 16.90 -8.44
N ASN A 314 11.44 17.39 -9.12
CA ASN A 314 10.07 17.36 -8.62
C ASN A 314 9.53 15.90 -8.46
N GLN A 315 9.84 15.04 -9.43
CA GLN A 315 9.47 13.63 -9.37
C GLN A 315 10.14 12.91 -8.19
N ILE A 316 11.42 13.16 -7.94
CA ILE A 316 12.12 12.59 -6.77
C ILE A 316 11.41 12.98 -5.48
N ILE A 317 11.16 14.27 -5.26
CA ILE A 317 10.53 14.74 -4.01
C ILE A 317 9.17 14.08 -3.79
N THR A 318 8.39 13.93 -4.86
CA THR A 318 7.04 13.35 -4.75
C THR A 318 7.09 11.84 -4.53
N ASN A 319 7.96 11.13 -5.24
CA ASN A 319 7.96 9.67 -5.25
C ASN A 319 8.83 9.05 -4.15
N ILE A 320 9.79 9.80 -3.60
CA ILE A 320 10.64 9.31 -2.50
C ILE A 320 9.82 9.05 -1.23
N ALA A 321 8.78 9.85 -0.98
CA ALA A 321 7.87 9.63 0.13
C ALA A 321 7.15 8.27 0.02
N GLY A 322 6.83 7.80 -1.20
CA GLY A 322 6.32 6.45 -1.43
C GLY A 322 7.34 5.36 -1.06
N ALA A 323 8.61 5.57 -1.45
CA ALA A 323 9.70 4.66 -1.07
C ALA A 323 9.91 4.61 0.45
N GLU A 324 9.90 5.75 1.13
CA GLU A 324 10.02 5.83 2.60
C GLU A 324 8.96 4.99 3.29
N ARG A 325 7.69 5.13 2.89
CA ARG A 325 6.57 4.36 3.44
C ARG A 325 6.68 2.85 3.19
N ILE A 326 7.19 2.44 2.01
CA ILE A 326 7.41 1.03 1.70
C ILE A 326 8.51 0.46 2.60
N PHE A 327 9.63 1.16 2.73
CA PHE A 327 10.74 0.71 3.56
C PHE A 327 10.42 0.77 5.05
N GLU A 328 9.61 1.73 5.51
CA GLU A 328 9.08 1.76 6.87
C GLU A 328 8.33 0.46 7.21
N ILE A 329 7.46 -0.02 6.30
CA ILE A 329 6.77 -1.29 6.52
C ILE A 329 7.78 -2.45 6.53
N LEU A 330 8.72 -2.50 5.57
CA LEU A 330 9.74 -3.55 5.50
C LEU A 330 10.69 -3.59 6.70
N ASP A 331 10.86 -2.44 7.37
CA ASP A 331 11.70 -2.31 8.56
C ASP A 331 10.89 -2.45 9.87
N THR A 332 9.56 -2.58 9.78
CA THR A 332 8.71 -2.82 10.95
C THR A 332 8.89 -4.26 11.40
N GLU A 333 9.40 -4.45 12.60
CA GLU A 333 9.53 -5.78 13.20
C GLU A 333 8.19 -6.21 13.83
N SER A 334 7.84 -7.47 13.66
CA SER A 334 6.70 -8.05 14.39
C SER A 334 7.01 -8.06 15.88
N LYS A 335 6.10 -7.51 16.69
CA LYS A 335 6.22 -7.55 18.16
C LYS A 335 6.03 -8.96 18.71
N ILE A 336 5.39 -9.85 17.93
CA ILE A 336 5.10 -11.23 18.29
C ILE A 336 5.81 -12.13 17.30
N SER A 337 6.81 -12.82 17.79
CA SER A 337 7.57 -13.81 17.03
C SER A 337 7.86 -15.01 17.90
N ASP A 338 8.11 -16.14 17.28
CA ASP A 338 8.63 -17.29 18.01
C ASP A 338 10.07 -16.98 18.47
N ALA A 339 10.35 -17.14 19.77
CA ALA A 339 11.69 -17.02 20.30
C ALA A 339 12.56 -18.20 19.82
N ASP A 340 13.89 -18.03 19.81
CA ASP A 340 14.80 -19.11 19.51
C ASP A 340 14.60 -20.28 20.49
N GLY A 341 14.33 -21.48 19.95
CA GLY A 341 14.15 -22.69 20.76
C GLY A 341 12.77 -22.93 21.31
N VAL A 342 11.71 -22.29 20.77
CA VAL A 342 10.32 -22.59 21.17
C VAL A 342 9.96 -24.05 20.93
N THR A 343 9.15 -24.60 21.82
CA THR A 343 8.66 -25.97 21.74
C THR A 343 7.39 -26.05 20.89
N LYS A 344 7.27 -27.06 20.05
CA LYS A 344 5.98 -27.34 19.40
C LYS A 344 4.99 -27.84 20.44
N LEU A 345 3.80 -27.27 20.47
CA LEU A 345 2.72 -27.68 21.35
C LEU A 345 2.24 -29.08 20.92
N PRO A 346 2.31 -30.09 21.80
CA PRO A 346 1.74 -31.40 21.50
C PRO A 346 0.20 -31.33 21.42
N PRO A 347 -0.49 -32.38 20.95
CA PRO A 347 -1.95 -32.40 21.00
C PRO A 347 -2.47 -32.16 22.42
N VAL A 348 -3.23 -31.08 22.59
CA VAL A 348 -3.68 -30.61 23.90
C VAL A 348 -5.02 -31.26 24.29
N LYS A 349 -5.26 -31.33 25.59
CA LYS A 349 -6.57 -31.65 26.16
C LYS A 349 -7.48 -30.41 26.17
N GLY A 350 -6.88 -29.23 26.28
CA GLY A 350 -7.55 -27.94 26.21
C GLY A 350 -7.84 -27.29 27.57
N ALA A 351 -7.07 -27.59 28.62
CA ALA A 351 -7.12 -26.78 29.85
C ALA A 351 -6.53 -25.40 29.56
N VAL A 352 -7.13 -24.33 30.10
CA VAL A 352 -6.65 -22.96 29.96
C VAL A 352 -6.56 -22.30 31.32
N THR A 353 -5.39 -21.76 31.64
CA THR A 353 -5.16 -21.06 32.93
C THR A 353 -4.65 -19.63 32.65
N PHE A 354 -5.32 -18.66 33.25
CA PHE A 354 -4.83 -17.28 33.40
C PHE A 354 -4.32 -17.11 34.81
N ASP A 355 -3.10 -16.66 34.94
CA ASP A 355 -2.45 -16.43 36.23
C ASP A 355 -1.96 -14.99 36.32
N HIS A 356 -2.69 -14.16 37.07
CA HIS A 356 -2.41 -12.75 37.33
C HIS A 356 -2.13 -11.91 36.05
N VAL A 357 -2.97 -12.10 35.02
CA VAL A 357 -2.78 -11.47 33.72
C VAL A 357 -3.25 -10.02 33.73
N SER A 358 -2.35 -9.09 33.35
CA SER A 358 -2.70 -7.73 33.03
C SER A 358 -2.23 -7.36 31.64
N PHE A 359 -3.04 -6.56 30.93
CA PHE A 359 -2.79 -6.22 29.53
C PHE A 359 -3.27 -4.82 29.14
N SER A 360 -2.49 -4.17 28.28
CA SER A 360 -2.80 -2.90 27.62
C SER A 360 -2.38 -2.96 26.15
N TYR A 361 -3.18 -2.40 25.22
CA TYR A 361 -2.84 -2.32 23.78
C TYR A 361 -1.78 -1.25 23.48
N ASP A 362 -1.83 -0.13 24.20
CA ASP A 362 -1.01 1.07 23.99
C ASP A 362 0.03 1.31 25.10
N GLY A 363 0.02 0.50 26.13
CA GLY A 363 0.86 0.67 27.32
C GLY A 363 0.37 1.72 28.34
N GLU A 364 -0.66 2.49 27.98
CA GLU A 364 -1.18 3.56 28.84
C GLU A 364 -2.43 3.12 29.62
N LYS A 365 -3.43 2.60 28.90
CA LYS A 365 -4.70 2.19 29.50
C LYS A 365 -4.79 0.68 29.66
N ARG A 366 -4.85 0.21 30.92
CA ARG A 366 -5.11 -1.21 31.19
C ARG A 366 -6.49 -1.61 30.71
N VAL A 367 -6.54 -2.68 29.90
CA VAL A 367 -7.78 -3.29 29.40
C VAL A 367 -8.11 -4.54 30.20
N LEU A 368 -7.12 -5.30 30.66
CA LEU A 368 -7.26 -6.33 31.68
C LEU A 368 -6.38 -5.99 32.89
N ASP A 369 -6.90 -6.21 34.09
CA ASP A 369 -6.23 -5.87 35.34
C ASP A 369 -6.35 -7.03 36.33
N ASP A 370 -5.24 -7.76 36.49
CA ASP A 370 -5.08 -8.87 37.42
C ASP A 370 -6.14 -10.00 37.26
N VAL A 371 -6.32 -10.47 36.03
CA VAL A 371 -7.28 -11.51 35.69
C VAL A 371 -6.68 -12.88 35.94
N SER A 372 -7.34 -13.69 36.78
CA SER A 372 -6.95 -15.07 37.12
C SER A 372 -8.14 -16.01 37.04
N PHE A 373 -8.01 -17.12 36.30
CA PHE A 373 -9.00 -18.18 36.26
C PHE A 373 -8.40 -19.48 35.71
N GLN A 374 -9.10 -20.59 35.94
CA GLN A 374 -8.73 -21.89 35.40
C GLN A 374 -9.95 -22.58 34.79
N ILE A 375 -9.76 -23.11 33.57
CA ILE A 375 -10.80 -23.81 32.80
C ILE A 375 -10.37 -25.24 32.53
N LYS A 376 -11.31 -26.16 32.74
CA LYS A 376 -11.07 -27.59 32.52
C LYS A 376 -11.22 -27.96 31.05
N PRO A 377 -10.56 -29.06 30.58
CA PRO A 377 -10.79 -29.57 29.24
C PRO A 377 -12.26 -29.84 28.98
N GLY A 378 -12.77 -29.39 27.84
CA GLY A 378 -14.16 -29.60 27.41
C GLY A 378 -15.19 -28.66 28.07
N GLU A 379 -14.78 -27.70 28.89
CA GLU A 379 -15.68 -26.74 29.55
C GLU A 379 -16.05 -25.60 28.59
N THR A 380 -17.31 -25.20 28.57
CA THR A 380 -17.81 -24.06 27.80
C THR A 380 -17.98 -22.84 28.68
N ILE A 381 -17.27 -21.78 28.40
CA ILE A 381 -17.29 -20.52 29.13
C ILE A 381 -17.99 -19.43 28.32
N ALA A 382 -19.02 -18.81 28.90
CA ALA A 382 -19.62 -17.60 28.34
C ALA A 382 -18.97 -16.34 28.95
N LEU A 383 -18.47 -15.47 28.09
CA LEU A 383 -17.92 -14.15 28.47
C LEU A 383 -19.01 -13.08 28.30
N VAL A 384 -19.45 -12.47 29.40
CA VAL A 384 -20.57 -11.52 29.45
C VAL A 384 -20.09 -10.21 30.07
N GLY A 385 -20.64 -9.08 29.65
CA GLY A 385 -20.28 -7.76 30.18
C GLY A 385 -20.50 -6.65 29.14
N PRO A 386 -20.38 -5.36 29.54
CA PRO A 386 -20.57 -4.23 28.64
C PRO A 386 -19.53 -4.19 27.52
N THR A 387 -19.83 -3.40 26.48
CA THR A 387 -18.85 -3.16 25.42
C THR A 387 -17.61 -2.48 25.97
N GLY A 388 -16.43 -2.97 25.60
CA GLY A 388 -15.16 -2.44 26.11
C GLY A 388 -14.70 -3.02 27.46
N ALA A 389 -15.44 -3.98 28.06
CA ALA A 389 -15.07 -4.59 29.34
C ALA A 389 -13.83 -5.50 29.30
N GLY A 390 -13.34 -5.90 28.11
CA GLY A 390 -12.17 -6.78 27.96
C GLY A 390 -12.45 -8.18 27.43
N LYS A 391 -13.70 -8.52 27.09
CA LYS A 391 -14.10 -9.87 26.58
C LYS A 391 -13.27 -10.33 25.39
N THR A 392 -13.25 -9.52 24.32
CA THR A 392 -12.48 -9.82 23.09
C THR A 392 -10.96 -9.85 23.36
N THR A 393 -10.49 -9.09 24.35
CA THR A 393 -9.09 -9.09 24.74
C THR A 393 -8.67 -10.42 25.33
N ILE A 394 -9.49 -11.06 26.20
CA ILE A 394 -9.20 -12.38 26.76
C ILE A 394 -8.99 -13.40 25.64
N VAL A 395 -9.90 -13.47 24.66
CA VAL A 395 -9.79 -14.45 23.58
C VAL A 395 -8.64 -14.16 22.61
N ASN A 396 -8.31 -12.88 22.38
CA ASN A 396 -7.16 -12.48 21.59
C ASN A 396 -5.83 -12.90 22.24
N LEU A 397 -5.75 -12.82 23.57
CA LEU A 397 -4.56 -13.24 24.32
C LEU A 397 -4.42 -14.77 24.35
N ILE A 398 -5.51 -15.54 24.47
CA ILE A 398 -5.48 -17.01 24.36
C ILE A 398 -4.93 -17.42 23.00
N SER A 399 -5.34 -16.73 21.91
CA SER A 399 -4.89 -17.01 20.54
C SER A 399 -3.49 -16.44 20.24
N ARG A 400 -2.87 -15.79 21.22
CA ARG A 400 -1.59 -15.08 21.08
C ARG A 400 -1.58 -14.17 19.86
N PHE A 401 -2.68 -13.37 19.69
CA PHE A 401 -2.70 -12.26 18.75
C PHE A 401 -2.00 -11.03 19.31
N TYR A 402 -1.83 -11.00 20.64
CA TYR A 402 -1.05 -10.05 21.43
C TYR A 402 -0.33 -10.80 22.53
N ASP A 403 0.86 -10.34 22.90
CA ASP A 403 1.59 -10.85 24.07
C ASP A 403 1.22 -10.06 25.32
N ILE A 404 1.14 -10.77 26.47
CA ILE A 404 0.84 -10.19 27.77
C ILE A 404 2.03 -9.41 28.32
N GLN A 405 1.76 -8.37 29.13
CA GLN A 405 2.80 -7.62 29.83
C GLN A 405 3.15 -8.23 31.19
N THR A 406 2.15 -8.75 31.91
CA THR A 406 2.35 -9.36 33.23
C THR A 406 1.48 -10.60 33.40
N GLY A 407 1.92 -11.54 34.23
CA GLY A 407 1.24 -12.80 34.47
C GLY A 407 1.63 -13.91 33.48
N HIS A 408 0.86 -14.99 33.46
CA HIS A 408 1.06 -16.12 32.56
C HIS A 408 -0.27 -16.63 31.99
N ILE A 409 -0.24 -17.10 30.74
CA ILE A 409 -1.35 -17.84 30.12
C ILE A 409 -0.83 -19.22 29.78
N LEU A 410 -1.45 -20.24 30.33
CA LEU A 410 -1.05 -21.63 30.13
C LEU A 410 -2.14 -22.41 29.39
N ILE A 411 -1.72 -23.28 28.47
CA ILE A 411 -2.56 -24.27 27.82
C ILE A 411 -1.98 -25.65 28.14
N ASP A 412 -2.73 -26.48 28.88
CA ASP A 412 -2.26 -27.77 29.39
C ASP A 412 -0.86 -27.66 30.04
N ASP A 413 -0.64 -26.65 30.90
CA ASP A 413 0.64 -26.35 31.57
C ASP A 413 1.74 -25.77 30.67
N TYR A 414 1.51 -25.57 29.39
CA TYR A 414 2.45 -24.91 28.49
C TYR A 414 2.17 -23.40 28.42
N ASP A 415 3.18 -22.59 28.71
CA ASP A 415 3.10 -21.13 28.59
C ASP A 415 3.00 -20.72 27.11
N VAL A 416 1.95 -19.96 26.74
CA VAL A 416 1.67 -19.57 25.35
C VAL A 416 2.81 -18.74 24.72
N GLN A 417 3.61 -18.05 25.54
CA GLN A 417 4.76 -17.26 25.06
C GLN A 417 5.98 -18.15 24.72
N LYS A 418 6.03 -19.40 25.21
CA LYS A 418 7.15 -20.32 25.04
C LYS A 418 6.90 -21.43 24.02
N ILE A 419 5.75 -21.44 23.38
CA ILE A 419 5.37 -22.41 22.35
C ILE A 419 5.29 -21.75 20.97
N SER A 420 5.46 -22.56 19.93
CA SER A 420 5.32 -22.11 18.55
C SER A 420 3.90 -21.61 18.26
N ILE A 421 3.78 -20.41 17.72
CA ILE A 421 2.52 -19.76 17.33
C ILE A 421 1.75 -20.64 16.34
N GLU A 422 2.44 -21.24 15.38
CA GLU A 422 1.83 -22.14 14.41
C GLU A 422 1.19 -23.35 15.08
N SER A 423 1.92 -24.05 15.98
CA SER A 423 1.42 -25.23 16.67
C SER A 423 0.28 -24.91 17.65
N LEU A 424 0.28 -23.71 18.23
CA LEU A 424 -0.80 -23.21 19.08
C LEU A 424 -2.08 -23.00 18.24
N ARG A 425 -1.98 -22.24 17.15
CA ARG A 425 -3.13 -21.86 16.32
C ARG A 425 -3.71 -23.03 15.54
N GLN A 426 -2.92 -24.05 15.21
CA GLN A 426 -3.42 -25.30 14.60
C GLN A 426 -4.40 -26.07 15.49
N GLN A 427 -4.36 -25.88 16.81
CA GLN A 427 -5.25 -26.52 17.76
C GLN A 427 -6.41 -25.63 18.20
N MET A 428 -6.52 -24.43 17.60
CA MET A 428 -7.56 -23.45 17.90
C MET A 428 -8.48 -23.20 16.71
N GLY A 429 -9.77 -23.10 16.98
CA GLY A 429 -10.76 -22.58 16.04
C GLY A 429 -11.22 -21.20 16.49
N VAL A 430 -10.92 -20.18 15.71
CA VAL A 430 -11.33 -18.80 16.02
C VAL A 430 -12.38 -18.34 15.03
N MET A 431 -13.53 -17.99 15.52
CA MET A 431 -14.63 -17.41 14.75
C MET A 431 -14.87 -15.98 15.21
N THR A 432 -14.61 -15.05 14.32
CA THR A 432 -14.83 -13.63 14.55
C THR A 432 -16.26 -13.22 14.20
N GLN A 433 -16.70 -12.08 14.72
CA GLN A 433 -18.01 -11.49 14.46
C GLN A 433 -18.33 -11.37 12.95
N ASP A 434 -17.35 -10.96 12.14
CA ASP A 434 -17.45 -10.91 10.67
C ASP A 434 -16.95 -12.23 10.06
N ASN A 435 -17.89 -13.08 9.62
CA ASN A 435 -17.57 -14.34 8.96
C ASN A 435 -17.07 -14.09 7.53
N PHE A 436 -15.75 -13.87 7.40
CA PHE A 436 -15.13 -13.59 6.11
C PHE A 436 -15.05 -14.85 5.23
N LEU A 437 -15.57 -14.73 3.99
CA LEU A 437 -15.44 -15.75 2.96
C LEU A 437 -14.59 -15.22 1.80
N PHE A 438 -13.63 -16.04 1.39
CA PHE A 438 -12.75 -15.73 0.26
C PHE A 438 -13.47 -15.93 -1.07
N SER A 439 -13.06 -15.21 -2.10
CA SER A 439 -13.44 -15.50 -3.48
C SER A 439 -12.89 -16.88 -3.87
N GLY A 440 -13.76 -17.74 -4.42
CA GLY A 440 -13.44 -19.14 -4.74
C GLY A 440 -14.64 -20.03 -4.51
N THR A 441 -14.48 -21.34 -4.58
CA THR A 441 -15.60 -22.26 -4.38
C THR A 441 -15.98 -22.38 -2.90
N ILE A 442 -17.20 -22.84 -2.63
CA ILE A 442 -17.63 -23.18 -1.26
C ILE A 442 -16.70 -24.25 -0.68
N LYS A 443 -16.33 -25.25 -1.48
CA LYS A 443 -15.37 -26.29 -1.12
C LYS A 443 -14.04 -25.71 -0.65
N ASP A 444 -13.47 -24.76 -1.42
CA ASP A 444 -12.19 -24.13 -1.07
C ASP A 444 -12.30 -23.34 0.23
N ASN A 445 -13.43 -22.66 0.44
CA ASN A 445 -13.69 -21.92 1.66
C ASN A 445 -13.77 -22.82 2.91
N ILE A 446 -14.34 -24.01 2.80
CA ILE A 446 -14.37 -24.98 3.92
C ILE A 446 -12.98 -25.60 4.11
N ARG A 447 -12.29 -25.98 3.01
CA ARG A 447 -10.94 -26.56 3.02
C ARG A 447 -9.91 -25.64 3.65
N TYR A 448 -10.16 -24.33 3.69
CA TYR A 448 -9.26 -23.37 4.34
C TYR A 448 -8.98 -23.67 5.82
N GLY A 449 -9.91 -24.37 6.52
CA GLY A 449 -9.69 -24.83 7.88
C GLY A 449 -8.66 -25.96 8.00
N LYS A 450 -8.52 -26.80 6.94
CA LYS A 450 -7.55 -27.90 6.84
C LYS A 450 -7.23 -28.09 5.35
N LEU A 451 -6.07 -27.59 4.91
CA LEU A 451 -5.72 -27.50 3.50
C LEU A 451 -5.60 -28.85 2.78
N ASP A 452 -5.29 -29.91 3.52
CA ASP A 452 -5.19 -31.29 3.05
C ASP A 452 -6.49 -32.11 3.25
N ALA A 453 -7.60 -31.46 3.63
CA ALA A 453 -8.88 -32.10 3.82
C ALA A 453 -9.39 -32.73 2.53
N THR A 454 -9.87 -34.01 2.64
CA THR A 454 -10.53 -34.69 1.55
C THR A 454 -11.94 -34.15 1.31
N ASP A 455 -12.52 -34.44 0.14
CA ASP A 455 -13.89 -34.01 -0.19
C ASP A 455 -14.90 -34.66 0.78
N GLU A 456 -14.65 -35.89 1.24
CA GLU A 456 -15.47 -36.59 2.21
C GLU A 456 -15.42 -35.88 3.58
N GLU A 457 -14.25 -35.43 4.04
CA GLU A 457 -14.09 -34.68 5.30
C GLU A 457 -14.84 -33.35 5.22
N ILE A 458 -14.76 -32.64 4.09
CA ILE A 458 -15.46 -31.39 3.84
C ILE A 458 -16.98 -31.58 3.90
N ILE A 459 -17.49 -32.60 3.23
CA ILE A 459 -18.92 -32.94 3.24
C ILE A 459 -19.38 -33.34 4.63
N ALA A 460 -18.59 -34.16 5.36
CA ALA A 460 -18.90 -34.57 6.72
C ALA A 460 -18.96 -33.35 7.67
N ALA A 461 -18.00 -32.44 7.59
CA ALA A 461 -17.99 -31.20 8.35
C ALA A 461 -19.21 -30.30 8.04
N ALA A 462 -19.57 -30.15 6.76
CA ALA A 462 -20.74 -29.37 6.36
C ALA A 462 -22.06 -29.99 6.85
N LYS A 463 -22.17 -31.34 6.85
CA LYS A 463 -23.33 -32.04 7.41
C LYS A 463 -23.45 -31.86 8.91
N ALA A 464 -22.33 -31.91 9.64
CA ALA A 464 -22.32 -31.80 11.10
C ALA A 464 -22.85 -30.42 11.57
N VAL A 465 -22.70 -29.37 10.78
CA VAL A 465 -23.13 -28.00 11.12
C VAL A 465 -24.33 -27.52 10.31
N ASN A 466 -25.11 -28.40 9.70
CA ASN A 466 -26.32 -28.09 8.91
C ASN A 466 -26.06 -27.22 7.67
N ALA A 467 -24.82 -27.19 7.15
CA ALA A 467 -24.49 -26.44 5.93
C ALA A 467 -24.79 -27.23 4.64
N HIS A 468 -24.79 -28.57 4.68
CA HIS A 468 -24.89 -29.44 3.51
C HIS A 468 -26.12 -29.20 2.65
N ASP A 469 -27.30 -29.11 3.27
CA ASP A 469 -28.57 -29.07 2.56
C ASP A 469 -28.76 -27.78 1.78
N PHE A 470 -28.33 -26.66 2.32
CA PHE A 470 -28.40 -25.42 1.56
C PHE A 470 -27.35 -25.37 0.45
N ILE A 471 -26.15 -25.96 0.67
CA ILE A 471 -25.10 -26.04 -0.36
C ILE A 471 -25.62 -26.82 -1.56
N LEU A 472 -26.30 -27.96 -1.37
CA LEU A 472 -26.85 -28.75 -2.46
C LEU A 472 -27.99 -28.04 -3.22
N LYS A 473 -28.65 -27.06 -2.62
CA LYS A 473 -29.70 -26.26 -3.29
C LYS A 473 -29.10 -25.19 -4.24
N LEU A 474 -27.80 -24.92 -4.14
CA LEU A 474 -27.12 -24.03 -5.07
C LEU A 474 -26.85 -24.74 -6.41
N GLU A 475 -26.84 -23.99 -7.50
CA GLU A 475 -26.75 -24.51 -8.88
C GLU A 475 -25.57 -25.49 -9.09
N LYS A 476 -24.42 -25.20 -8.47
CA LYS A 476 -23.19 -26.05 -8.57
C LYS A 476 -22.79 -26.72 -7.25
N GLY A 477 -23.68 -26.71 -6.24
CA GLY A 477 -23.39 -27.29 -4.95
C GLY A 477 -22.09 -26.77 -4.33
N TYR A 478 -21.19 -27.65 -3.93
CA TYR A 478 -19.89 -27.32 -3.34
C TYR A 478 -18.93 -26.57 -4.29
N ASP A 479 -19.11 -26.72 -5.60
CA ASP A 479 -18.32 -26.02 -6.62
C ASP A 479 -18.90 -24.65 -7.00
N THR A 480 -19.92 -24.17 -6.28
CA THR A 480 -20.46 -22.82 -6.43
C THR A 480 -19.39 -21.80 -6.08
N VAL A 481 -19.07 -20.92 -7.03
CA VAL A 481 -18.06 -19.85 -6.86
C VAL A 481 -18.71 -18.67 -6.13
N LEU A 482 -18.13 -18.31 -5.01
CA LEU A 482 -18.51 -17.12 -4.24
C LEU A 482 -17.78 -15.89 -4.75
N SER A 483 -18.49 -14.79 -4.86
CA SER A 483 -17.90 -13.46 -5.07
C SER A 483 -17.29 -12.94 -3.76
N GLU A 484 -16.64 -11.77 -3.82
CA GLU A 484 -16.01 -11.14 -2.67
C GLU A 484 -16.95 -11.11 -1.45
N ARG A 485 -16.43 -11.52 -0.28
CA ARG A 485 -17.17 -11.62 0.99
C ARG A 485 -18.42 -12.51 0.95
N GLY A 486 -18.45 -13.49 0.05
CA GLY A 486 -19.59 -14.40 -0.06
C GLY A 486 -20.87 -13.74 -0.55
N GLY A 487 -20.76 -12.82 -1.54
CA GLY A 487 -21.93 -12.18 -2.15
C GLY A 487 -22.91 -13.22 -2.68
N GLY A 488 -24.21 -12.98 -2.46
CA GLY A 488 -25.29 -13.90 -2.84
C GLY A 488 -25.75 -14.87 -1.75
N LEU A 489 -24.99 -15.02 -0.65
CA LEU A 489 -25.39 -15.81 0.50
C LEU A 489 -26.00 -14.95 1.61
N SER A 490 -26.98 -15.51 2.33
CA SER A 490 -27.53 -14.87 3.54
C SER A 490 -26.48 -14.87 4.67
N ILE A 491 -26.67 -14.01 5.68
CA ILE A 491 -25.77 -13.92 6.84
C ILE A 491 -25.66 -15.28 7.55
N GLY A 492 -26.76 -15.98 7.76
CA GLY A 492 -26.77 -17.30 8.37
C GLY A 492 -26.07 -18.37 7.54
N GLN A 493 -26.24 -18.35 6.19
CA GLN A 493 -25.50 -19.26 5.31
C GLN A 493 -23.98 -19.03 5.37
N LYS A 494 -23.54 -17.77 5.43
CA LYS A 494 -22.11 -17.45 5.63
C LYS A 494 -21.60 -17.98 6.96
N GLN A 495 -22.42 -17.88 8.01
CA GLN A 495 -22.09 -18.38 9.33
C GLN A 495 -21.96 -19.91 9.34
N LEU A 496 -22.90 -20.63 8.72
CA LEU A 496 -22.82 -22.09 8.58
C LEU A 496 -21.58 -22.55 7.79
N LEU A 497 -21.15 -21.80 6.76
CA LEU A 497 -19.90 -22.08 6.06
C LEU A 497 -18.66 -21.84 6.93
N ALA A 498 -18.67 -20.78 7.74
CA ALA A 498 -17.60 -20.56 8.71
C ALA A 498 -17.56 -21.66 9.78
N PHE A 499 -18.71 -22.17 10.20
CA PHE A 499 -18.80 -23.34 11.09
C PHE A 499 -18.20 -24.60 10.43
N ALA A 500 -18.53 -24.87 9.17
CA ALA A 500 -17.97 -26.00 8.43
C ALA A 500 -16.45 -25.91 8.28
N ARG A 501 -15.92 -24.68 8.04
CA ARG A 501 -14.47 -24.38 8.03
C ARG A 501 -13.82 -24.72 9.37
N THR A 502 -14.44 -24.34 10.47
CA THR A 502 -13.91 -24.62 11.82
C THR A 502 -14.08 -26.08 12.19
N MET A 503 -15.18 -26.72 11.77
CA MET A 503 -15.43 -28.15 12.04
C MET A 503 -14.38 -29.03 11.37
N VAL A 504 -13.98 -28.73 10.12
CA VAL A 504 -13.02 -29.56 9.38
C VAL A 504 -11.60 -29.48 9.99
N SER A 505 -11.25 -28.39 10.69
CA SER A 505 -9.96 -28.28 11.40
C SER A 505 -9.91 -29.06 12.72
N ASP A 506 -11.04 -29.50 13.23
CA ASP A 506 -11.21 -30.24 14.51
C ASP A 506 -10.39 -29.65 15.68
N PRO A 507 -10.59 -28.37 16.03
CA PRO A 507 -9.81 -27.72 17.07
C PRO A 507 -10.16 -28.24 18.46
N ARG A 508 -9.20 -28.24 19.39
CA ARG A 508 -9.42 -28.57 20.80
C ARG A 508 -9.92 -27.38 21.61
N ILE A 509 -9.52 -26.19 21.23
CA ILE A 509 -9.98 -24.94 21.84
C ILE A 509 -10.77 -24.16 20.80
N LEU A 510 -11.96 -23.71 21.15
CA LEU A 510 -12.86 -22.97 20.27
C LEU A 510 -13.14 -21.58 20.84
N ILE A 511 -13.03 -20.59 20.00
CA ILE A 511 -13.37 -19.20 20.32
C ILE A 511 -14.49 -18.76 19.37
N LEU A 512 -15.63 -18.38 19.95
CA LEU A 512 -16.79 -17.89 19.22
C LEU A 512 -17.10 -16.45 19.63
N ASP A 513 -17.02 -15.52 18.69
CA ASP A 513 -17.53 -14.16 18.88
C ASP A 513 -18.90 -14.04 18.19
N GLU A 514 -19.97 -14.16 18.99
CA GLU A 514 -21.35 -14.28 18.53
C GLU A 514 -22.04 -12.90 18.49
N ALA A 515 -21.97 -12.22 17.35
CA ALA A 515 -22.75 -11.02 17.11
C ALA A 515 -23.55 -11.14 15.80
N THR A 516 -24.72 -11.73 15.84
CA THR A 516 -25.63 -11.74 14.69
C THR A 516 -27.03 -11.28 15.12
N SER A 517 -27.36 -10.04 14.84
CA SER A 517 -28.72 -9.55 14.72
C SER A 517 -29.14 -9.65 13.24
N SER A 518 -30.32 -10.19 12.94
CA SER A 518 -30.97 -10.22 11.62
C SER A 518 -30.77 -11.49 10.78
N ILE A 519 -30.99 -12.65 11.39
CA ILE A 519 -31.15 -13.92 10.68
C ILE A 519 -32.64 -14.30 10.71
N ASP A 520 -33.15 -14.89 9.64
CA ASP A 520 -34.50 -15.44 9.62
C ASP A 520 -34.63 -16.64 10.60
N THR A 521 -35.80 -16.82 11.18
CA THR A 521 -36.05 -17.81 12.27
C THR A 521 -35.63 -19.22 11.89
N ASN A 522 -35.86 -19.68 10.65
CA ASN A 522 -35.52 -21.04 10.23
C ASN A 522 -33.99 -21.22 10.15
N THR A 523 -33.26 -20.27 9.61
CA THR A 523 -31.79 -20.29 9.54
C THR A 523 -31.20 -20.15 10.95
N GLU A 524 -31.84 -19.39 11.84
CA GLU A 524 -31.39 -19.22 13.22
C GLU A 524 -31.38 -20.56 13.99
N ILE A 525 -32.39 -21.41 13.79
CA ILE A 525 -32.42 -22.76 14.40
C ILE A 525 -31.24 -23.58 13.90
N LEU A 526 -30.99 -23.62 12.59
CA LEU A 526 -29.86 -24.34 12.01
C LEU A 526 -28.50 -23.85 12.51
N VAL A 527 -28.35 -22.52 12.65
CA VAL A 527 -27.15 -21.91 13.22
C VAL A 527 -26.97 -22.32 14.68
N GLN A 528 -28.04 -22.29 15.48
CA GLN A 528 -27.98 -22.67 16.88
C GLN A 528 -27.59 -24.17 17.06
N GLU A 529 -28.17 -25.05 16.26
CA GLU A 529 -27.81 -26.49 16.25
C GLU A 529 -26.33 -26.66 15.80
N GLY A 530 -25.88 -25.89 14.80
CA GLY A 530 -24.48 -25.88 14.35
C GLY A 530 -23.50 -25.46 15.44
N ILE A 531 -23.86 -24.45 16.25
CA ILE A 531 -23.05 -24.00 17.42
C ILE A 531 -22.97 -25.15 18.43
N GLU A 532 -24.08 -25.79 18.76
CA GLU A 532 -24.09 -26.92 19.72
C GLU A 532 -23.18 -28.07 19.29
N GLN A 533 -23.17 -28.39 17.99
CA GLN A 533 -22.26 -29.42 17.45
C GLN A 533 -20.79 -28.99 17.52
N LEU A 534 -20.51 -27.71 17.29
CA LEU A 534 -19.15 -27.15 17.40
C LEU A 534 -18.62 -27.19 18.84
N LEU A 535 -19.47 -26.92 19.83
CA LEU A 535 -19.09 -26.90 21.25
C LEU A 535 -18.81 -28.29 21.83
N LYS A 536 -19.40 -29.34 21.28
CA LYS A 536 -19.27 -30.70 21.84
C LYS A 536 -17.83 -31.19 21.95
N GLY A 537 -17.41 -31.51 23.19
CA GLY A 537 -16.10 -32.09 23.49
C GLY A 537 -14.91 -31.17 23.31
N ARG A 538 -15.15 -29.88 23.19
CA ARG A 538 -14.13 -28.84 23.04
C ARG A 538 -14.17 -27.86 24.18
N THR A 539 -13.00 -27.36 24.59
CA THR A 539 -12.93 -26.20 25.49
C THR A 539 -13.32 -24.97 24.72
N SER A 540 -14.37 -24.29 25.15
CA SER A 540 -14.96 -23.22 24.34
C SER A 540 -15.11 -21.92 25.09
N PHE A 541 -14.71 -20.82 24.46
CA PHE A 541 -14.93 -19.46 24.89
C PHE A 541 -15.95 -18.80 23.98
N VAL A 542 -17.08 -18.38 24.53
CA VAL A 542 -18.15 -17.75 23.75
C VAL A 542 -18.37 -16.33 24.25
N ILE A 543 -18.11 -15.34 23.38
CA ILE A 543 -18.53 -13.96 23.64
C ILE A 543 -20.01 -13.91 23.29
N ALA A 544 -20.85 -14.09 24.29
CA ALA A 544 -22.25 -14.37 24.06
C ALA A 544 -23.08 -13.07 24.01
N HIS A 545 -23.83 -12.93 22.93
CA HIS A 545 -24.86 -11.90 22.73
C HIS A 545 -26.28 -12.52 22.72
N ARG A 546 -26.40 -13.85 22.77
CA ARG A 546 -27.66 -14.58 22.78
C ARG A 546 -27.90 -15.27 24.12
N LEU A 547 -29.11 -15.13 24.61
CA LEU A 547 -29.52 -15.76 25.88
C LEU A 547 -29.40 -17.29 25.85
N SER A 548 -29.78 -17.92 24.74
CA SER A 548 -29.72 -19.38 24.58
C SER A 548 -28.30 -19.94 24.73
N THR A 549 -27.29 -19.21 24.23
CA THR A 549 -25.89 -19.60 24.34
C THR A 549 -25.35 -19.40 25.76
N ILE A 550 -25.72 -18.28 26.40
CA ILE A 550 -25.33 -18.00 27.79
C ILE A 550 -25.88 -19.04 28.75
N GLN A 551 -27.16 -19.44 28.59
CA GLN A 551 -27.82 -20.39 29.49
C GLN A 551 -27.27 -21.82 29.39
N LYS A 552 -26.70 -22.21 28.24
CA LYS A 552 -26.12 -23.52 28.01
C LYS A 552 -24.63 -23.64 28.39
N ALA A 553 -23.99 -22.53 28.71
CA ALA A 553 -22.59 -22.52 29.15
C ALA A 553 -22.46 -23.18 30.53
N ASP A 554 -21.37 -23.95 30.70
CA ASP A 554 -21.07 -24.60 31.98
C ASP A 554 -20.79 -23.55 33.06
N ARG A 555 -20.11 -22.45 32.65
CA ARG A 555 -19.74 -21.35 33.53
C ARG A 555 -19.78 -20.01 32.76
N ILE A 556 -20.18 -18.97 33.46
CA ILE A 556 -20.27 -17.61 32.94
C ILE A 556 -19.26 -16.76 33.69
N PHE A 557 -18.45 -16.02 32.97
CA PHE A 557 -17.59 -14.95 33.52
C PHE A 557 -18.20 -13.60 33.20
N VAL A 558 -18.53 -12.84 34.23
CA VAL A 558 -19.01 -11.47 34.11
C VAL A 558 -17.81 -10.54 34.21
N ILE A 559 -17.55 -9.82 33.14
CA ILE A 559 -16.37 -8.95 33.02
C ILE A 559 -16.83 -7.51 33.04
N ASP A 560 -16.25 -6.74 33.94
CA ASP A 560 -16.42 -5.30 34.01
C ASP A 560 -15.10 -4.62 34.34
N ASN A 561 -14.81 -3.51 33.63
CA ASN A 561 -13.59 -2.72 33.79
C ASN A 561 -12.29 -3.57 33.82
N GLY A 562 -12.21 -4.59 32.95
CA GLY A 562 -11.03 -5.45 32.82
C GLY A 562 -10.85 -6.50 33.92
N ARG A 563 -11.83 -6.72 34.77
CA ARG A 563 -11.80 -7.73 35.86
C ARG A 563 -12.98 -8.68 35.76
N ILE A 564 -12.81 -9.90 36.22
CA ILE A 564 -13.92 -10.83 36.44
C ILE A 564 -14.57 -10.49 37.79
N ILE A 565 -15.81 -9.97 37.75
CA ILE A 565 -16.55 -9.53 38.94
C ILE A 565 -17.50 -10.58 39.47
N GLU A 566 -18.01 -11.48 38.60
CA GLU A 566 -18.88 -12.59 39.00
C GLU A 566 -18.51 -13.83 38.15
N GLU A 567 -18.64 -15.00 38.78
CA GLU A 567 -18.37 -16.29 38.17
C GLU A 567 -19.36 -17.33 38.71
N GLY A 568 -19.96 -18.13 37.81
CA GLY A 568 -20.90 -19.18 38.19
C GLY A 568 -21.72 -19.65 36.99
N ASN A 569 -22.67 -20.56 37.23
CA ASN A 569 -23.65 -20.92 36.21
C ASN A 569 -24.83 -19.94 36.16
N ALA A 570 -25.62 -19.98 35.10
CA ALA A 570 -26.73 -19.04 34.88
C ALA A 570 -27.71 -18.97 36.07
N ALA A 571 -28.07 -20.14 36.63
CA ALA A 571 -29.01 -20.22 37.75
C ALA A 571 -28.45 -19.61 39.05
N GLN A 572 -27.17 -19.84 39.33
CA GLN A 572 -26.46 -19.26 40.49
C GLN A 572 -26.39 -17.75 40.40
N LEU A 573 -25.96 -17.22 39.26
CA LEU A 573 -25.80 -15.77 39.07
C LEU A 573 -27.13 -15.04 39.05
N LEU A 574 -28.20 -15.62 38.50
CA LEU A 574 -29.55 -15.05 38.59
C LEU A 574 -30.07 -15.00 40.04
N ALA A 575 -29.76 -16.06 40.84
CA ALA A 575 -30.17 -16.10 42.26
C ALA A 575 -29.42 -15.10 43.12
N GLN A 576 -28.19 -14.75 42.78
CA GLN A 576 -27.36 -13.75 43.49
C GLN A 576 -27.87 -12.33 43.29
N LYS A 577 -28.66 -12.06 42.24
CA LYS A 577 -29.18 -10.74 41.88
C LYS A 577 -28.09 -9.66 41.79
N GLY A 578 -26.92 -10.05 41.27
CA GLY A 578 -25.77 -9.18 41.06
C GLY A 578 -25.78 -8.50 39.68
N PHE A 579 -24.59 -8.15 39.21
CA PHE A 579 -24.38 -7.47 37.91
C PHE A 579 -24.93 -8.29 36.70
N TYR A 580 -24.75 -9.61 36.75
CA TYR A 580 -25.32 -10.51 35.74
C TYR A 580 -26.84 -10.42 35.67
N TYR A 581 -27.51 -10.39 36.82
CA TYR A 581 -28.96 -10.27 36.91
C TYR A 581 -29.44 -8.96 36.29
N ASP A 582 -28.78 -7.84 36.63
CA ASP A 582 -29.16 -6.52 36.08
C ASP A 582 -28.96 -6.48 34.54
N LEU A 583 -27.84 -7.03 34.05
CA LEU A 583 -27.56 -7.13 32.62
C LEU A 583 -28.59 -8.03 31.91
N TYR A 584 -28.91 -9.18 32.50
CA TYR A 584 -29.93 -10.09 32.02
C TYR A 584 -31.30 -9.40 31.92
N MET A 585 -31.73 -8.71 32.97
CA MET A 585 -33.01 -8.02 33.00
C MET A 585 -33.06 -6.84 32.03
N SER A 586 -31.95 -6.15 31.82
CA SER A 586 -31.89 -5.03 30.87
C SER A 586 -31.96 -5.46 29.41
N GLN A 587 -31.31 -6.56 29.06
CA GLN A 587 -31.21 -7.03 27.68
C GLN A 587 -32.34 -7.97 27.25
N PHE A 588 -32.88 -8.78 28.18
CA PHE A 588 -33.76 -9.91 27.84
C PHE A 588 -35.15 -9.84 28.45
N ARG A 589 -35.47 -8.81 29.25
CA ARG A 589 -36.79 -8.63 29.86
C ARG A 589 -37.95 -8.59 28.87
N ASN A 590 -37.70 -8.17 27.62
CA ASN A 590 -38.73 -8.03 26.58
C ASN A 590 -38.92 -9.32 25.74
N VAL A 591 -38.23 -10.41 26.05
CA VAL A 591 -38.28 -11.67 25.31
C VAL A 591 -39.09 -12.75 26.08
N MET A 592 -39.48 -12.47 27.30
CA MET A 592 -40.48 -13.21 28.09
C MET A 592 -41.84 -12.51 28.00
#